data_b37857a0c7f278a401e9af40452c9be8
#
_entry.id   b37857a0c7f278a401e9af40452c9be8
#
_cell.length_a   1.000
_cell.length_b   1.000
_cell.length_c   1.000
_cell.angle_alpha   90.00
_cell.angle_beta   90.00
_cell.angle_gamma   90.00
#
_symmetry.space_group_name_H-M   'P 1'
#
loop_
_entity.id
_entity.type
_entity.pdbx_description
1 polymer ?
#
loop_
_entity_poly.entity_id
_entity_poly.type
_entity_poly.pdbx_seq_one_letter_code
_entity_poly.pdbx_strand_id
1 'polypeptide(L)'
;MKVVVADDSRAMRMIVVRTLRQAGYDGADIIECEDGAEGLAAVKANSPDMVLSDWNMPNMSGIEFLQALRADGNQVPFGFVTSEGSDAMRSQASEHGALFLIAKPFTADMFSEALKPVLG
;
A
#
# COMPACT_ATOMS: atom_id res chain seq x y z
N MET A 1 12.25 7.78 6.24
CA MET A 1 11.17 7.41 5.33
C MET A 1 10.11 6.63 6.08
N LYS A 2 8.85 7.00 5.92
CA LYS A 2 7.71 6.35 6.58
C LYS A 2 6.84 5.67 5.53
N VAL A 3 6.47 4.41 5.80
CA VAL A 3 5.61 3.62 4.91
C VAL A 3 4.44 3.06 5.74
N VAL A 4 3.22 3.33 5.30
CA VAL A 4 2.02 2.71 5.87
C VAL A 4 1.76 1.39 5.15
N VAL A 5 1.61 0.32 5.91
CA VAL A 5 1.26 -1.01 5.39
C VAL A 5 -0.09 -1.41 5.99
N ALA A 6 -1.10 -1.49 5.15
CA ALA A 6 -2.47 -1.84 5.54
C ALA A 6 -2.87 -3.20 4.99
N ASP A 7 -3.17 -4.13 5.87
CA ASP A 7 -3.64 -5.48 5.56
C ASP A 7 -4.25 -6.05 6.83
N ASP A 8 -5.40 -6.70 6.74
CA ASP A 8 -6.06 -7.28 7.91
C ASP A 8 -5.36 -8.52 8.45
N SER A 9 -4.46 -9.12 7.68
CA SER A 9 -3.64 -10.25 8.09
C SER A 9 -2.31 -9.79 8.65
N ARG A 10 -2.08 -10.02 9.93
CA ARG A 10 -0.79 -9.73 10.56
C ARG A 10 0.36 -10.48 9.88
N ALA A 11 0.12 -11.74 9.51
CA ALA A 11 1.13 -12.56 8.82
C ALA A 11 1.50 -11.94 7.48
N MET A 12 0.52 -11.43 6.74
CA MET A 12 0.79 -10.76 5.47
C MET A 12 1.53 -9.45 5.66
N ARG A 13 1.19 -8.65 6.67
CA ARG A 13 1.95 -7.43 6.97
C ARG A 13 3.41 -7.74 7.23
N MET A 14 3.69 -8.80 7.98
CA MET A 14 5.06 -9.25 8.24
C MET A 14 5.80 -9.62 6.94
N ILE A 15 5.13 -10.30 6.03
CA ILE A 15 5.70 -10.67 4.73
C ILE A 15 5.98 -9.44 3.89
N VAL A 16 5.05 -8.49 3.83
CA VAL A 16 5.23 -7.23 3.09
C VAL A 16 6.42 -6.44 3.65
N VAL A 17 6.50 -6.31 4.97
CA VAL A 17 7.62 -5.59 5.62
C VAL A 17 8.96 -6.27 5.32
N ARG A 18 9.01 -7.60 5.40
CA ARG A 18 10.22 -8.36 5.07
C ARG A 18 10.62 -8.13 3.62
N THR A 19 9.66 -8.16 2.72
CA THR A 19 9.89 -7.97 1.28
C THR A 19 10.42 -6.57 1.00
N LEU A 20 9.87 -5.54 1.67
CA LEU A 20 10.37 -4.16 1.58
C LEU A 20 11.84 -4.09 1.98
N ARG A 21 12.21 -4.73 3.09
CA ARG A 21 13.59 -4.74 3.57
C ARG A 21 14.52 -5.43 2.57
N GLN A 22 14.09 -6.56 2.04
CA GLN A 22 14.86 -7.30 1.01
C GLN A 22 15.01 -6.50 -0.28
N ALA A 23 14.03 -5.64 -0.59
CA ALA A 23 14.06 -4.78 -1.77
C ALA A 23 14.96 -3.54 -1.60
N GLY A 24 15.56 -3.35 -0.44
CA GLY A 24 16.47 -2.24 -0.18
C GLY A 24 15.91 -1.13 0.70
N TYR A 25 14.70 -1.28 1.23
CA TYR A 25 14.05 -0.27 2.07
C TYR A 25 14.08 -0.67 3.55
N ASP A 26 15.20 -1.23 4.00
CA ASP A 26 15.37 -1.72 5.36
C ASP A 26 15.44 -0.62 6.41
N GLY A 27 15.69 0.63 6.00
CA GLY A 27 15.68 1.79 6.89
C GLY A 27 14.32 2.46 7.03
N ALA A 28 13.26 1.94 6.40
CA ALA A 28 11.94 2.55 6.46
C ALA A 28 11.27 2.34 7.82
N ASP A 29 10.61 3.39 8.32
CA ASP A 29 9.73 3.31 9.48
C ASP A 29 8.37 2.79 9.02
N ILE A 30 7.96 1.65 9.50
CA ILE A 30 6.73 0.99 9.08
C ILE A 30 5.61 1.28 10.08
N ILE A 31 4.47 1.70 9.56
CA ILE A 31 3.24 1.90 10.34
C ILE A 31 2.25 0.86 9.84
N GLU A 32 1.94 -0.13 10.69
CA GLU A 32 1.02 -1.21 10.32
C GLU A 32 -0.41 -0.86 10.69
N CYS A 33 -1.34 -1.14 9.76
CA CYS A 33 -2.76 -0.90 9.94
C CYS A 33 -3.54 -2.14 9.53
N GLU A 34 -4.67 -2.40 10.19
CA GLU A 34 -5.48 -3.59 9.96
C GLU A 34 -6.59 -3.37 8.93
N ASP A 35 -6.93 -2.13 8.65
CA ASP A 35 -7.96 -1.78 7.67
C ASP A 35 -7.75 -0.39 7.09
N GLY A 36 -8.62 -0.01 6.17
CA GLY A 36 -8.52 1.30 5.51
C GLY A 36 -8.81 2.47 6.43
N ALA A 37 -9.68 2.29 7.44
CA ALA A 37 -9.99 3.35 8.39
C ALA A 37 -8.78 3.70 9.27
N GLU A 38 -8.09 2.67 9.79
CA GLU A 38 -6.83 2.85 10.51
C GLU A 38 -5.77 3.48 9.60
N GLY A 39 -5.69 3.01 8.35
CA GLY A 39 -4.77 3.54 7.35
C GLY A 39 -4.99 5.02 7.10
N LEU A 40 -6.24 5.43 6.93
CA LEU A 40 -6.60 6.83 6.70
C LEU A 40 -6.17 7.72 7.88
N ALA A 41 -6.43 7.27 9.11
CA ALA A 41 -6.00 7.99 10.31
C ALA A 41 -4.47 8.05 10.40
N ALA A 42 -3.77 6.96 10.08
CA ALA A 42 -2.31 6.90 10.11
C ALA A 42 -1.67 7.85 9.09
N VAL A 43 -2.22 7.94 7.89
CA VAL A 43 -1.74 8.86 6.85
C VAL A 43 -1.89 10.31 7.32
N LYS A 44 -3.04 10.67 7.89
CA LYS A 44 -3.27 12.02 8.40
C LYS A 44 -2.33 12.39 9.55
N ALA A 45 -2.05 11.43 10.44
CA ALA A 45 -1.22 11.68 11.62
C ALA A 45 0.27 11.70 11.31
N ASN A 46 0.74 10.99 10.28
CA ASN A 46 2.17 10.72 10.07
C ASN A 46 2.74 11.28 8.78
N SER A 47 1.91 11.68 7.82
CA SER A 47 2.35 12.15 6.50
C SER A 47 3.39 11.21 5.88
N PRO A 48 3.05 9.94 5.64
CA PRO A 48 4.03 8.97 5.15
C PRO A 48 4.46 9.28 3.71
N ASP A 49 5.57 8.67 3.32
CA ASP A 49 6.11 8.79 1.95
C ASP A 49 5.45 7.82 0.98
N MET A 50 4.82 6.77 1.50
CA MET A 50 4.20 5.73 0.69
C MET A 50 3.15 4.97 1.49
N VAL A 51 2.10 4.51 0.80
CA VAL A 51 1.10 3.58 1.35
C VAL A 51 1.11 2.31 0.51
N LEU A 52 1.23 1.16 1.16
CA LEU A 52 1.03 -0.16 0.56
C LEU A 52 -0.19 -0.77 1.22
N SER A 53 -1.21 -1.11 0.45
CA SER A 53 -2.49 -1.57 0.98
C SER A 53 -3.00 -2.81 0.26
N ASP A 54 -3.55 -3.75 1.03
CA ASP A 54 -4.39 -4.78 0.46
C ASP A 54 -5.69 -4.15 -0.03
N TRP A 55 -6.42 -4.86 -0.87
CA TRP A 55 -7.72 -4.42 -1.38
C TRP A 55 -8.86 -4.82 -0.45
N ASN A 56 -8.92 -6.09 -0.08
CA ASN A 56 -10.00 -6.64 0.74
C ASN A 56 -9.66 -6.55 2.22
N MET A 57 -10.28 -5.61 2.91
CA MET A 57 -10.12 -5.38 4.34
C MET A 57 -11.47 -5.07 4.96
N PRO A 58 -11.68 -5.39 6.26
CA PRO A 58 -12.92 -5.04 6.93
C PRO A 58 -13.04 -3.53 7.14
N ASN A 59 -14.22 -3.06 7.46
CA ASN A 59 -14.55 -1.66 7.77
C ASN A 59 -14.38 -0.70 6.60
N MET A 60 -13.21 -0.65 5.99
CA MET A 60 -12.91 0.15 4.81
C MET A 60 -11.92 -0.63 3.94
N SER A 61 -12.30 -0.91 2.71
CA SER A 61 -11.45 -1.60 1.75
C SER A 61 -10.28 -0.71 1.29
N GLY A 62 -9.30 -1.33 0.61
CA GLY A 62 -8.16 -0.58 0.07
C GLY A 62 -8.56 0.46 -0.95
N ILE A 63 -9.52 0.15 -1.83
CA ILE A 63 -9.98 1.13 -2.82
C ILE A 63 -10.75 2.28 -2.17
N GLU A 64 -11.56 1.98 -1.16
CA GLU A 64 -12.25 3.03 -0.39
C GLU A 64 -11.26 3.92 0.35
N PHE A 65 -10.21 3.33 0.90
CA PHE A 65 -9.11 4.05 1.55
C PHE A 65 -8.45 5.03 0.56
N LEU A 66 -8.09 4.54 -0.63
CA LEU A 66 -7.51 5.38 -1.67
C LEU A 66 -8.44 6.51 -2.08
N GLN A 67 -9.72 6.20 -2.32
CA GLN A 67 -10.73 7.20 -2.68
C GLN A 67 -10.87 8.27 -1.61
N ALA A 68 -10.89 7.89 -0.33
CA ALA A 68 -10.98 8.81 0.79
C ALA A 68 -9.77 9.76 0.86
N LEU A 69 -8.57 9.24 0.63
CA LEU A 69 -7.36 10.06 0.60
C LEU A 69 -7.43 11.09 -0.52
N ARG A 70 -7.81 10.67 -1.72
CA ARG A 70 -7.89 11.58 -2.87
C ARG A 70 -9.00 12.62 -2.70
N ALA A 71 -10.12 12.25 -2.09
CA ALA A 71 -11.20 13.18 -1.76
C ALA A 71 -10.75 14.27 -0.78
N ASP A 72 -9.84 13.93 0.14
CA ASP A 72 -9.24 14.90 1.07
C ASP A 72 -8.14 15.75 0.42
N GLY A 73 -7.86 15.56 -0.86
CA GLY A 73 -6.76 16.25 -1.54
C GLY A 73 -5.39 15.68 -1.23
N ASN A 74 -5.31 14.55 -0.54
CA ASN A 74 -4.05 13.93 -0.18
C ASN A 74 -3.54 13.08 -1.35
N GLN A 75 -2.37 13.42 -1.87
CA GLN A 75 -1.75 12.77 -3.04
C GLN A 75 -0.61 11.83 -2.65
N VAL A 76 -0.64 11.28 -1.43
CA VAL A 76 0.40 10.35 -0.99
C VAL A 76 0.56 9.20 -2.00
N PRO A 77 1.79 8.82 -2.38
CA PRO A 77 2.02 7.67 -3.24
C PRO A 77 1.36 6.42 -2.65
N PHE A 78 0.56 5.73 -3.47
CA PHE A 78 -0.26 4.61 -3.03
C PHE A 78 -0.09 3.44 -4.00
N GLY A 79 0.16 2.26 -3.48
CA GLY A 79 0.22 1.03 -4.26
C GLY A 79 -0.56 -0.08 -3.59
N PHE A 80 -1.15 -0.96 -4.39
CA PHE A 80 -1.85 -2.13 -3.90
C PHE A 80 -0.95 -3.35 -3.86
N VAL A 81 -1.10 -4.16 -2.82
CA VAL A 81 -0.48 -5.48 -2.69
C VAL A 81 -1.61 -6.44 -2.30
N THR A 82 -2.08 -7.25 -3.23
CA THR A 82 -3.31 -8.03 -3.04
C THR A 82 -3.20 -9.42 -3.67
N SER A 83 -4.03 -10.34 -3.20
CA SER A 83 -4.14 -11.69 -3.78
C SER A 83 -4.92 -11.70 -5.10
N GLU A 84 -5.62 -10.61 -5.41
CA GLU A 84 -6.40 -10.49 -6.63
C GLU A 84 -5.77 -9.41 -7.52
N GLY A 85 -5.72 -9.65 -8.83
CA GLY A 85 -5.08 -8.73 -9.76
C GLY A 85 -5.76 -8.74 -11.11
N SER A 86 -7.11 -8.69 -11.14
CA SER A 86 -7.85 -8.61 -12.38
C SER A 86 -7.58 -7.29 -13.11
N ASP A 87 -7.79 -7.29 -14.42
CA ASP A 87 -7.64 -6.09 -15.22
C ASP A 87 -8.59 -4.98 -14.78
N ALA A 88 -9.82 -5.35 -14.37
CA ALA A 88 -10.79 -4.41 -13.84
C ALA A 88 -10.30 -3.74 -12.55
N MET A 89 -9.69 -4.50 -11.65
CA MET A 89 -9.12 -3.96 -10.42
C MET A 89 -7.93 -3.04 -10.70
N ARG A 90 -7.07 -3.44 -11.63
CA ARG A 90 -5.91 -2.62 -12.02
C ARG A 90 -6.35 -1.29 -12.63
N SER A 91 -7.36 -1.32 -13.49
CA SER A 91 -7.93 -0.09 -14.08
C SER A 91 -8.53 0.81 -13.03
N GLN A 92 -9.31 0.26 -12.11
CA GLN A 92 -9.93 1.02 -11.02
C GLN A 92 -8.88 1.66 -10.11
N ALA A 93 -7.83 0.91 -9.76
CA ALA A 93 -6.72 1.42 -8.98
C ALA A 93 -6.05 2.62 -9.67
N SER A 94 -5.73 2.47 -10.93
CA SER A 94 -5.09 3.51 -11.74
C SER A 94 -5.97 4.76 -11.86
N GLU A 95 -7.27 4.58 -12.07
CA GLU A 95 -8.23 5.69 -12.18
C GLU A 95 -8.25 6.55 -10.91
N HIS A 96 -8.03 5.96 -9.75
CA HIS A 96 -8.01 6.68 -8.47
C HIS A 96 -6.61 7.10 -8.04
N GLY A 97 -5.61 6.90 -8.90
CA GLY A 97 -4.27 7.41 -8.68
C GLY A 97 -3.32 6.48 -7.95
N ALA A 98 -3.62 5.18 -7.88
CA ALA A 98 -2.64 4.20 -7.42
C ALA A 98 -1.53 4.06 -8.46
N LEU A 99 -0.30 3.94 -8.00
CA LEU A 99 0.87 3.87 -8.88
C LEU A 99 1.14 2.46 -9.41
N PHE A 100 0.69 1.45 -8.67
CA PHE A 100 0.86 0.05 -9.08
C PHE A 100 -0.11 -0.87 -8.33
N LEU A 101 -0.23 -2.08 -8.82
CA LEU A 101 -0.89 -3.18 -8.14
C LEU A 101 0.01 -4.41 -8.27
N ILE A 102 0.48 -4.91 -7.15
CA ILE A 102 1.31 -6.12 -7.08
C ILE A 102 0.43 -7.27 -6.62
N ALA A 103 0.35 -8.33 -7.43
CA ALA A 103 -0.42 -9.53 -7.09
C ALA A 103 0.44 -10.52 -6.30
N LYS A 104 -0.15 -11.13 -5.28
CA LYS A 104 0.49 -12.23 -4.52
C LYS A 104 0.43 -13.52 -5.35
N PRO A 105 1.44 -14.38 -5.32
CA PRO A 105 2.71 -14.23 -4.62
C PRO A 105 3.65 -13.23 -5.32
N PHE A 106 4.48 -12.56 -4.53
CA PHE A 106 5.37 -11.53 -5.04
C PHE A 106 6.82 -11.76 -4.56
N THR A 107 7.75 -11.06 -5.20
CA THR A 107 9.19 -11.14 -4.88
C THR A 107 9.71 -9.75 -4.49
N ALA A 108 10.90 -9.73 -3.89
CA ALA A 108 11.59 -8.48 -3.60
C ALA A 108 11.90 -7.68 -4.87
N ASP A 109 12.19 -8.35 -5.97
CA ASP A 109 12.44 -7.68 -7.25
C ASP A 109 11.20 -6.95 -7.77
N MET A 110 10.03 -7.54 -7.61
CA MET A 110 8.76 -6.88 -7.98
C MET A 110 8.55 -5.61 -7.17
N PHE A 111 8.84 -5.65 -5.86
CA PHE A 111 8.77 -4.48 -5.00
C PHE A 111 9.80 -3.42 -5.43
N SER A 112 11.02 -3.83 -5.67
CA SER A 112 12.09 -2.93 -6.10
C SER A 112 11.73 -2.19 -7.38
N GLU A 113 11.22 -2.91 -8.39
CA GLU A 113 10.80 -2.30 -9.66
C GLU A 113 9.65 -1.32 -9.48
N ALA A 114 8.66 -1.67 -8.65
CA ALA A 114 7.49 -0.83 -8.43
C ALA A 114 7.81 0.43 -7.61
N LEU A 115 8.66 0.30 -6.60
CA LEU A 115 8.94 1.38 -5.63
C LEU A 115 10.08 2.29 -6.05
N LYS A 116 11.01 1.83 -6.84
CA LYS A 116 12.17 2.62 -7.25
C LYS A 116 11.81 3.95 -7.92
N PRO A 117 10.84 4.01 -8.85
CA PRO A 117 10.44 5.30 -9.43
C PRO A 117 9.80 6.27 -8.43
N VAL A 118 9.31 5.77 -7.29
CA VAL A 118 8.61 6.55 -6.29
C VAL A 118 9.52 6.97 -5.14
N LEU A 119 10.28 6.02 -4.62
CA LEU A 119 11.10 6.21 -3.41
C LEU A 119 12.61 6.30 -3.70
N GLY A 120 12.99 5.95 -4.87
CA GLY A 120 14.43 5.95 -5.25
C GLY A 120 15.15 4.66 -4.88
#